data_5816ccad6db3a477f26780f8c831417d
#
_entry.id   5816ccad6db3a477f26780f8c831417d
#
_cell.length_a   1.000
_cell.length_b   1.000
_cell.length_c   1.000
_cell.angle_alpha   90.00
_cell.angle_beta   90.00
_cell.angle_gamma   90.00
#
_symmetry.space_group_name_H-M   'P 1'
#
loop_
_entity.id
_entity.type
_entity.pdbx_description
1 polymer ?
#
loop_
_entity_poly.entity_id
_entity_poly.type
_entity_poly.pdbx_seq_one_letter_code
_entity_poly.pdbx_strand_id
1 'polypeptide(L)'
;MEPGFRGGFRPGREAAVVRIVGLPNAGKSALYNALTGAYSVVANYPNTTVDPERALRRVGGLTVRYVDEPGVDGLTPESEDARLLLNRLESERTDLLIFAADARRLESGLALLWEFLFLGKPLVLAVTGIDEAPVYGVEVDCPGLSRILGVPVIPVSSEEGRGIPELKSRIRALIQGTRPAGDPRPAGCPGSGLVFGTSAPGCPGL
;
A
#
# COMPACT_ATOMS: atom_id res chain seq x y z
N MET A 1 -33.78 11.76 1.50
CA MET A 1 -33.20 12.87 2.30
C MET A 1 -31.78 12.43 2.64
N GLU A 2 -30.81 12.80 1.79
CA GLU A 2 -29.41 12.43 1.96
C GLU A 2 -28.77 13.28 3.06
N PRO A 3 -27.97 12.72 3.99
CA PRO A 3 -27.25 13.51 4.96
C PRO A 3 -26.07 14.20 4.26
N GLY A 4 -26.26 15.49 4.00
CA GLY A 4 -25.28 16.37 3.38
C GLY A 4 -23.97 16.42 4.17
N PHE A 5 -22.88 16.01 3.55
CA PHE A 5 -21.51 16.14 4.02
C PHE A 5 -21.13 17.64 4.10
N ARG A 6 -21.34 18.26 5.28
CA ARG A 6 -20.83 19.60 5.59
C ARG A 6 -19.51 19.51 6.36
N GLY A 7 -18.44 19.19 5.68
CA GLY A 7 -17.10 19.30 6.21
C GLY A 7 -16.26 20.15 5.25
N GLY A 8 -16.08 21.43 5.57
CA GLY A 8 -15.38 22.39 4.73
C GLY A 8 -13.98 21.93 4.34
N PHE A 9 -13.74 21.79 3.04
CA PHE A 9 -12.45 21.68 2.42
C PHE A 9 -11.68 22.97 2.73
N ARG A 10 -10.58 22.88 3.47
CA ARG A 10 -9.64 24.00 3.58
C ARG A 10 -8.70 23.91 2.37
N PRO A 11 -8.74 24.86 1.42
CA PRO A 11 -7.79 24.93 0.34
C PRO A 11 -6.40 25.27 0.90
N GLY A 12 -5.41 24.37 0.74
CA GLY A 12 -4.04 24.65 1.17
C GLY A 12 -3.11 23.46 1.40
N ARG A 13 -3.62 22.24 1.50
CA ARG A 13 -2.78 21.03 1.49
C ARG A 13 -3.30 20.07 0.45
N GLU A 14 -2.48 19.80 -0.57
CA GLU A 14 -2.76 18.72 -1.53
C GLU A 14 -3.01 17.41 -0.80
N ALA A 15 -3.99 16.62 -1.29
CA ALA A 15 -4.24 15.30 -0.74
C ALA A 15 -3.01 14.41 -0.93
N ALA A 16 -2.60 13.71 0.12
CA ALA A 16 -1.58 12.68 -0.01
C ALA A 16 -2.12 11.52 -0.87
N VAL A 17 -1.29 10.98 -1.74
CA VAL A 17 -1.67 9.90 -2.65
C VAL A 17 -1.14 8.57 -2.12
N VAL A 18 -2.06 7.65 -1.84
CA VAL A 18 -1.79 6.31 -1.34
C VAL A 18 -2.29 5.30 -2.37
N ARG A 19 -1.40 4.49 -2.92
CA ARG A 19 -1.75 3.47 -3.92
C ARG A 19 -1.74 2.09 -3.29
N ILE A 20 -2.76 1.30 -3.61
CA ILE A 20 -2.88 -0.10 -3.17
C ILE A 20 -2.42 -0.97 -4.34
N VAL A 21 -1.37 -1.74 -4.12
CA VAL A 21 -0.71 -2.58 -5.12
C VAL A 21 -0.58 -4.03 -4.63
N GLY A 22 -0.28 -4.96 -5.51
CA GLY A 22 -0.09 -6.37 -5.18
C GLY A 22 -0.61 -7.31 -6.25
N LEU A 23 -0.51 -8.61 -6.00
CA LEU A 23 -0.95 -9.65 -6.91
C LEU A 23 -2.45 -9.54 -7.27
N PRO A 24 -2.91 -10.09 -8.41
CA PRO A 24 -4.31 -10.35 -8.64
C PRO A 24 -4.91 -11.18 -7.49
N ASN A 25 -6.13 -10.85 -7.09
CA ASN A 25 -6.86 -11.53 -6.00
C ASN A 25 -6.18 -11.47 -4.60
N ALA A 26 -5.25 -10.54 -4.38
CA ALA A 26 -4.65 -10.30 -3.07
C ALA A 26 -5.52 -9.46 -2.11
N GLY A 27 -6.81 -9.31 -2.37
CA GLY A 27 -7.74 -8.57 -1.51
C GLY A 27 -7.60 -7.03 -1.61
N LYS A 28 -6.98 -6.49 -2.66
CA LYS A 28 -6.77 -5.04 -2.84
C LYS A 28 -8.07 -4.24 -2.80
N SER A 29 -9.06 -4.62 -3.64
CA SER A 29 -10.34 -3.90 -3.72
C SER A 29 -11.16 -4.05 -2.43
N ALA A 30 -11.09 -5.20 -1.74
CA ALA A 30 -11.69 -5.35 -0.42
C ALA A 30 -11.03 -4.42 0.61
N LEU A 31 -9.70 -4.33 0.59
CA LEU A 31 -8.93 -3.41 1.43
C LEU A 31 -9.25 -1.95 1.10
N TYR A 32 -9.32 -1.60 -0.19
CA TYR A 32 -9.72 -0.27 -0.66
C TYR A 32 -11.11 0.11 -0.12
N ASN A 33 -12.09 -0.80 -0.23
CA ASN A 33 -13.44 -0.59 0.29
C ASN A 33 -13.43 -0.38 1.82
N ALA A 34 -12.69 -1.19 2.56
CA ALA A 34 -12.57 -1.07 4.01
C ALA A 34 -11.91 0.25 4.45
N LEU A 35 -10.92 0.73 3.68
CA LEU A 35 -10.25 2.00 3.95
C LEU A 35 -11.11 3.21 3.59
N THR A 36 -11.86 3.12 2.50
CA THR A 36 -12.59 4.25 1.93
C THR A 36 -14.06 4.27 2.28
N GLY A 37 -14.65 3.15 2.68
CA GLY A 37 -16.10 3.01 2.82
C GLY A 37 -16.84 3.16 1.48
N ALA A 38 -16.12 3.08 0.34
CA ALA A 38 -16.71 3.05 -0.98
C ALA A 38 -17.08 1.59 -1.32
N TYR A 39 -18.07 1.41 -2.17
CA TYR A 39 -18.41 0.10 -2.72
C TYR A 39 -17.74 0.00 -4.09
N SER A 40 -16.53 -0.52 -4.12
CA SER A 40 -15.90 -0.92 -5.37
C SER A 40 -16.40 -2.30 -5.74
N VAL A 41 -17.01 -2.40 -6.92
CA VAL A 41 -17.41 -3.72 -7.46
C VAL A 41 -16.14 -4.42 -7.91
N VAL A 42 -15.79 -5.52 -7.24
CA VAL A 42 -14.68 -6.39 -7.66
C VAL A 42 -15.07 -7.02 -9.01
N ALA A 43 -14.75 -6.35 -10.10
CA ALA A 43 -14.94 -6.88 -11.44
C ALA A 43 -13.64 -7.57 -11.89
N ASN A 44 -13.55 -8.86 -11.69
CA ASN A 44 -12.53 -9.72 -12.31
C ASN A 44 -12.84 -9.84 -13.80
N TYR A 45 -12.44 -8.87 -14.62
CA TYR A 45 -12.45 -9.01 -16.06
C TYR A 45 -11.02 -9.30 -16.53
N PRO A 46 -10.72 -10.51 -17.04
CA PRO A 46 -9.45 -10.75 -17.73
C PRO A 46 -9.40 -9.89 -19.00
N ASN A 47 -8.27 -9.21 -19.21
CA ASN A 47 -7.94 -8.42 -20.40
C ASN A 47 -8.66 -7.07 -20.63
N THR A 48 -9.07 -6.36 -19.59
CA THR A 48 -9.46 -4.96 -19.74
C THR A 48 -8.47 -4.06 -19.03
N THR A 49 -7.94 -3.06 -19.74
CA THR A 49 -7.18 -1.94 -19.14
C THR A 49 -8.16 -1.16 -18.25
N VAL A 50 -8.19 -1.51 -16.96
CA VAL A 50 -9.09 -0.86 -16.00
C VAL A 50 -8.38 0.36 -15.45
N ASP A 51 -9.00 1.53 -15.58
CA ASP A 51 -8.53 2.72 -14.88
C ASP A 51 -8.63 2.48 -13.37
N PRO A 52 -7.60 2.88 -12.59
CA PRO A 52 -7.59 2.69 -11.15
C PRO A 52 -8.72 3.47 -10.48
N GLU A 53 -9.42 2.82 -9.54
CA GLU A 53 -10.44 3.50 -8.75
C GLU A 53 -9.80 4.49 -7.77
N ARG A 54 -10.44 5.66 -7.60
CA ARG A 54 -9.90 6.76 -6.80
C ARG A 54 -10.94 7.28 -5.81
N ALA A 55 -10.59 7.35 -4.53
CA ALA A 55 -11.44 7.96 -3.50
C ALA A 55 -10.66 8.90 -2.60
N LEU A 56 -11.30 10.01 -2.18
CA LEU A 56 -10.75 10.94 -1.20
C LEU A 56 -11.36 10.67 0.17
N ARG A 57 -10.53 10.52 1.20
CA ARG A 57 -10.95 10.32 2.58
C ARG A 57 -10.11 11.13 3.56
N ARG A 58 -10.67 11.41 4.72
CA ARG A 58 -9.93 12.04 5.83
C ARG A 58 -9.42 10.96 6.79
N VAL A 59 -8.12 11.01 7.07
CA VAL A 59 -7.45 10.12 8.02
C VAL A 59 -6.71 10.97 9.05
N GLY A 60 -7.23 11.05 10.27
CA GLY A 60 -6.60 11.81 11.35
C GLY A 60 -6.24 13.26 10.99
N GLY A 61 -7.11 13.96 10.27
CA GLY A 61 -6.90 15.35 9.85
C GLY A 61 -6.18 15.52 8.50
N LEU A 62 -5.61 14.46 7.94
CA LEU A 62 -5.05 14.46 6.58
C LEU A 62 -6.14 14.16 5.55
N THR A 63 -6.05 14.79 4.38
CA THR A 63 -6.81 14.36 3.20
C THR A 63 -5.95 13.36 2.44
N VAL A 64 -6.46 12.16 2.23
CA VAL A 64 -5.78 11.06 1.54
C VAL A 64 -6.60 10.67 0.31
N ARG A 65 -5.93 10.60 -0.83
CA ARG A 65 -6.45 10.02 -2.07
C ARG A 65 -5.99 8.58 -2.13
N TYR A 66 -6.91 7.65 -1.98
CA TYR A 66 -6.65 6.23 -2.21
C TYR A 66 -6.83 5.89 -3.67
N VAL A 67 -5.95 5.06 -4.20
CA VAL A 67 -5.97 4.58 -5.58
C VAL A 67 -5.85 3.06 -5.54
N ASP A 68 -6.86 2.34 -6.07
CA ASP A 68 -6.82 0.89 -6.22
C ASP A 68 -6.22 0.56 -7.59
N GLU A 69 -4.99 0.05 -7.60
CA GLU A 69 -4.29 -0.30 -8.83
C GLU A 69 -4.66 -1.72 -9.29
N PRO A 70 -4.70 -1.98 -10.60
CA PRO A 70 -4.80 -3.33 -11.12
C PRO A 70 -3.73 -4.24 -10.53
N GLY A 71 -4.07 -5.53 -10.33
CA GLY A 71 -3.10 -6.52 -9.86
C GLY A 71 -2.07 -6.83 -10.92
N VAL A 72 -0.81 -6.97 -10.50
CA VAL A 72 0.30 -7.35 -11.37
C VAL A 72 0.97 -8.61 -10.82
N ASP A 73 1.45 -9.48 -11.71
CA ASP A 73 2.17 -10.71 -11.34
C ASP A 73 3.69 -10.50 -11.23
N GLY A 74 4.19 -9.34 -11.65
CA GLY A 74 5.58 -8.91 -11.61
C GLY A 74 5.72 -7.50 -12.15
N LEU A 75 6.87 -6.87 -11.96
CA LEU A 75 7.20 -5.55 -12.52
C LEU A 75 8.05 -5.67 -13.80
N THR A 76 7.89 -6.76 -14.53
CA THR A 76 8.62 -6.97 -15.78
C THR A 76 8.03 -6.12 -16.91
N PRO A 77 8.89 -5.48 -17.75
CA PRO A 77 8.43 -4.61 -18.84
C PRO A 77 7.60 -5.31 -19.92
N GLU A 78 7.61 -6.65 -19.97
CA GLU A 78 6.85 -7.46 -20.92
C GLU A 78 5.35 -7.46 -20.61
N SER A 79 4.98 -7.26 -19.35
CA SER A 79 3.58 -7.14 -18.94
C SER A 79 3.06 -5.72 -19.22
N GLU A 80 1.94 -5.61 -19.93
CA GLU A 80 1.30 -4.32 -20.20
C GLU A 80 0.82 -3.67 -18.90
N ASP A 81 0.22 -4.46 -17.98
CA ASP A 81 -0.26 -3.99 -16.68
C ASP A 81 0.89 -3.47 -15.81
N ALA A 82 2.03 -4.18 -15.81
CA ALA A 82 3.23 -3.75 -15.10
C ALA A 82 3.78 -2.43 -15.66
N ARG A 83 3.85 -2.30 -16.99
CA ARG A 83 4.30 -1.04 -17.64
C ARG A 83 3.38 0.13 -17.29
N LEU A 84 2.07 -0.07 -17.34
CA LEU A 84 1.09 0.96 -16.98
C LEU A 84 1.23 1.37 -15.52
N LEU A 85 1.38 0.40 -14.61
CA LEU A 85 1.61 0.67 -13.20
C LEU A 85 2.91 1.45 -12.97
N LEU A 86 4.03 0.99 -13.55
CA LEU A 86 5.32 1.67 -13.43
C LEU A 86 5.27 3.10 -13.95
N ASN A 87 4.68 3.31 -15.14
CA ASN A 87 4.49 4.65 -15.69
C ASN A 87 3.68 5.55 -14.75
N ARG A 88 2.61 5.05 -14.11
CA ARG A 88 1.84 5.81 -13.13
C ARG A 88 2.65 6.10 -11.87
N LEU A 89 3.44 5.14 -11.39
CA LEU A 89 4.30 5.33 -10.21
C LEU A 89 5.41 6.36 -10.46
N GLU A 90 5.87 6.51 -11.70
CA GLU A 90 6.88 7.49 -12.11
C GLU A 90 6.28 8.86 -12.41
N SER A 91 5.18 8.90 -13.18
CA SER A 91 4.60 10.16 -13.69
C SER A 91 3.63 10.83 -12.72
N GLU A 92 2.99 10.06 -11.84
CA GLU A 92 2.02 10.58 -10.89
C GLU A 92 2.60 10.56 -9.46
N ARG A 93 2.20 11.56 -8.68
CA ARG A 93 2.57 11.61 -7.26
C ARG A 93 2.12 10.35 -6.53
N THR A 94 3.05 9.77 -5.78
CA THR A 94 2.81 8.63 -4.89
C THR A 94 3.55 8.87 -3.58
N ASP A 95 2.80 9.12 -2.50
CA ASP A 95 3.37 9.41 -1.19
C ASP A 95 3.57 8.14 -0.35
N LEU A 96 2.77 7.09 -0.61
CA LEU A 96 2.85 5.81 0.09
C LEU A 96 2.26 4.68 -0.77
N LEU A 97 2.90 3.53 -0.72
CA LEU A 97 2.38 2.28 -1.24
C LEU A 97 1.82 1.43 -0.09
N ILE A 98 0.61 0.88 -0.29
CA ILE A 98 0.08 -0.23 0.50
C ILE A 98 0.22 -1.47 -0.37
N PHE A 99 1.12 -2.36 0.00
CA PHE A 99 1.24 -3.64 -0.68
C PHE A 99 0.30 -4.64 0.00
N ALA A 100 -0.69 -5.14 -0.73
CA ALA A 100 -1.61 -6.16 -0.25
C ALA A 100 -1.10 -7.55 -0.61
N ALA A 101 -0.95 -8.42 0.40
CA ALA A 101 -0.60 -9.82 0.21
C ALA A 101 -1.57 -10.72 0.97
N ASP A 102 -2.16 -11.69 0.29
CA ASP A 102 -3.05 -12.68 0.90
C ASP A 102 -2.26 -13.61 1.82
N ALA A 103 -2.68 -13.74 3.08
CA ALA A 103 -2.03 -14.61 4.07
C ALA A 103 -1.89 -16.05 3.60
N ARG A 104 -2.87 -16.56 2.84
CA ARG A 104 -2.89 -17.93 2.31
C ARG A 104 -1.88 -18.18 1.18
N ARG A 105 -1.44 -17.09 0.52
CA ARG A 105 -0.51 -17.10 -0.62
C ARG A 105 0.64 -16.13 -0.40
N LEU A 106 1.05 -15.99 0.85
CA LEU A 106 1.99 -14.96 1.30
C LEU A 106 3.34 -15.08 0.58
N GLU A 107 3.81 -16.29 0.33
CA GLU A 107 5.09 -16.54 -0.38
C GLU A 107 5.13 -15.84 -1.75
N SER A 108 4.09 -16.05 -2.56
CA SER A 108 3.99 -15.37 -3.87
C SER A 108 3.90 -13.86 -3.73
N GLY A 109 3.16 -13.39 -2.71
CA GLY A 109 3.07 -11.96 -2.39
C GLY A 109 4.41 -11.36 -2.01
N LEU A 110 5.20 -12.06 -1.19
CA LEU A 110 6.53 -11.60 -0.77
C LEU A 110 7.54 -11.57 -1.92
N ALA A 111 7.45 -12.50 -2.87
CA ALA A 111 8.29 -12.48 -4.07
C ALA A 111 8.07 -11.19 -4.87
N LEU A 112 6.82 -10.82 -5.11
CA LEU A 112 6.49 -9.56 -5.78
C LEU A 112 6.82 -8.33 -4.92
N LEU A 113 6.56 -8.38 -3.61
CA LEU A 113 6.88 -7.28 -2.68
C LEU A 113 8.35 -6.87 -2.80
N TRP A 114 9.24 -7.85 -2.98
CA TRP A 114 10.67 -7.59 -3.11
C TRP A 114 10.97 -6.64 -4.27
N GLU A 115 10.29 -6.78 -5.41
CA GLU A 115 10.44 -5.87 -6.55
C GLU A 115 9.97 -4.45 -6.18
N PHE A 116 8.87 -4.31 -5.43
CA PHE A 116 8.37 -3.00 -4.98
C PHE A 116 9.29 -2.31 -3.98
N LEU A 117 10.01 -3.07 -3.14
CA LEU A 117 10.98 -2.50 -2.21
C LEU A 117 12.14 -1.80 -2.93
N PHE A 118 12.55 -2.30 -4.12
CA PHE A 118 13.59 -1.66 -4.93
C PHE A 118 13.15 -0.32 -5.55
N LEU A 119 11.86 -0.02 -5.61
CA LEU A 119 11.38 1.29 -6.10
C LEU A 119 11.70 2.42 -5.11
N GLY A 120 12.15 2.11 -3.89
CA GLY A 120 12.54 3.10 -2.88
C GLY A 120 11.40 4.00 -2.38
N LYS A 121 10.15 3.67 -2.68
CA LYS A 121 8.99 4.43 -2.20
C LYS A 121 8.60 4.00 -0.78
N PRO A 122 8.07 4.91 0.05
CA PRO A 122 7.49 4.52 1.34
C PRO A 122 6.44 3.44 1.15
N LEU A 123 6.52 2.35 1.95
CA LEU A 123 5.67 1.18 1.78
C LEU A 123 5.22 0.62 3.13
N VAL A 124 3.99 0.11 3.19
CA VAL A 124 3.45 -0.73 4.25
C VAL A 124 2.91 -2.02 3.64
N LEU A 125 3.23 -3.16 4.24
CA LEU A 125 2.67 -4.45 3.86
C LEU A 125 1.37 -4.69 4.66
N ALA A 126 0.25 -4.83 3.95
CA ALA A 126 -1.02 -5.28 4.51
C ALA A 126 -1.20 -6.78 4.21
N VAL A 127 -1.15 -7.62 5.23
CA VAL A 127 -1.42 -9.06 5.10
C VAL A 127 -2.92 -9.24 5.20
N THR A 128 -3.57 -9.49 4.07
CA THR A 128 -5.02 -9.62 3.92
C THR A 128 -5.50 -11.05 4.18
N GLY A 129 -6.80 -11.24 4.42
CA GLY A 129 -7.39 -12.56 4.66
C GLY A 129 -6.88 -13.24 5.93
N ILE A 130 -6.46 -12.46 6.93
CA ILE A 130 -5.91 -13.00 8.18
C ILE A 130 -6.97 -13.73 9.04
N ASP A 131 -8.23 -13.45 8.82
CA ASP A 131 -9.37 -14.12 9.42
C ASP A 131 -9.58 -15.53 8.88
N GLU A 132 -9.31 -15.73 7.58
CA GLU A 132 -9.42 -17.02 6.92
C GLU A 132 -8.16 -17.89 7.08
N ALA A 133 -6.98 -17.28 7.28
CA ALA A 133 -5.70 -17.97 7.34
C ALA A 133 -5.67 -19.18 8.29
N PRO A 134 -6.25 -19.13 9.52
CA PRO A 134 -6.26 -20.28 10.43
C PRO A 134 -7.04 -21.48 9.88
N VAL A 135 -8.08 -21.27 9.07
CA VAL A 135 -8.85 -22.35 8.45
C VAL A 135 -7.97 -23.19 7.51
N TYR A 136 -6.95 -22.55 6.92
CA TYR A 136 -5.96 -23.18 6.04
C TYR A 136 -4.69 -23.61 6.76
N GLY A 137 -4.66 -23.54 8.10
CA GLY A 137 -3.49 -23.87 8.91
C GLY A 137 -2.34 -22.88 8.76
N VAL A 138 -2.62 -21.66 8.30
CA VAL A 138 -1.62 -20.61 8.11
C VAL A 138 -1.58 -19.69 9.31
N GLU A 139 -0.39 -19.51 9.86
CA GLU A 139 -0.09 -18.54 10.91
C GLU A 139 1.02 -17.60 10.44
N VAL A 140 0.83 -16.29 10.58
CA VAL A 140 1.75 -15.28 10.06
C VAL A 140 2.36 -14.48 11.20
N ASP A 141 3.68 -14.58 11.39
CA ASP A 141 4.43 -13.72 12.31
C ASP A 141 4.68 -12.34 11.67
N CYS A 142 3.65 -11.47 11.71
CA CYS A 142 3.75 -10.12 11.16
C CYS A 142 4.86 -9.28 11.82
N PRO A 143 5.09 -9.34 13.17
CA PRO A 143 6.22 -8.67 13.79
C PRO A 143 7.58 -9.18 13.29
N GLY A 144 7.74 -10.49 13.11
CA GLY A 144 8.93 -11.10 12.54
C GLY A 144 9.19 -10.64 11.10
N LEU A 145 8.17 -10.69 10.26
CA LEU A 145 8.24 -10.20 8.89
C LEU A 145 8.60 -8.71 8.84
N SER A 146 8.00 -7.89 9.70
CA SER A 146 8.30 -6.46 9.75
C SER A 146 9.77 -6.20 10.07
N ARG A 147 10.37 -6.97 10.97
CA ARG A 147 11.80 -6.86 11.31
C ARG A 147 12.71 -7.28 10.14
N ILE A 148 12.35 -8.34 9.43
CA ILE A 148 13.13 -8.87 8.29
C ILE A 148 13.04 -7.92 7.10
N LEU A 149 11.84 -7.48 6.75
CA LEU A 149 11.59 -6.65 5.57
C LEU A 149 11.95 -5.17 5.79
N GLY A 150 12.06 -4.72 7.03
CA GLY A 150 12.33 -3.32 7.36
C GLY A 150 11.18 -2.37 7.06
N VAL A 151 9.98 -2.89 6.80
CA VAL A 151 8.75 -2.13 6.56
C VAL A 151 7.66 -2.55 7.54
N PRO A 152 6.70 -1.68 7.87
CA PRO A 152 5.57 -2.06 8.70
C PRO A 152 4.76 -3.17 8.05
N VAL A 153 4.41 -4.20 8.81
CA VAL A 153 3.55 -5.31 8.39
C VAL A 153 2.32 -5.35 9.28
N ILE A 154 1.14 -5.22 8.70
CA ILE A 154 -0.12 -5.13 9.43
C ILE A 154 -1.07 -6.22 8.97
N PRO A 155 -1.50 -7.10 9.88
CA PRO A 155 -2.53 -8.09 9.57
C PRO A 155 -3.90 -7.43 9.44
N VAL A 156 -4.62 -7.74 8.36
CA VAL A 156 -5.88 -7.09 8.02
C VAL A 156 -6.96 -8.12 7.65
N SER A 157 -8.13 -7.99 8.26
CA SER A 157 -9.38 -8.55 7.74
C SER A 157 -10.26 -7.40 7.25
N SER A 158 -10.49 -7.35 5.94
CA SER A 158 -11.35 -6.33 5.34
C SER A 158 -12.84 -6.56 5.68
N GLU A 159 -13.24 -7.80 5.89
CA GLU A 159 -14.60 -8.19 6.27
C GLU A 159 -14.92 -7.82 7.72
N GLU A 160 -14.04 -8.18 8.65
CA GLU A 160 -14.22 -7.88 10.08
C GLU A 160 -13.80 -6.45 10.45
N GLY A 161 -13.11 -5.73 9.55
CA GLY A 161 -12.52 -4.42 9.84
C GLY A 161 -11.30 -4.48 10.77
N ARG A 162 -10.81 -5.69 11.11
CA ARG A 162 -9.64 -5.89 11.98
C ARG A 162 -8.38 -5.39 11.27
N GLY A 163 -7.51 -4.67 12.01
CA GLY A 163 -6.28 -4.09 11.47
C GLY A 163 -6.48 -2.79 10.68
N ILE A 164 -7.71 -2.46 10.22
CA ILE A 164 -7.98 -1.23 9.46
C ILE A 164 -7.67 0.05 10.24
N PRO A 165 -8.05 0.18 11.53
CA PRO A 165 -7.69 1.35 12.33
C PRO A 165 -6.17 1.49 12.49
N GLU A 166 -5.46 0.38 12.70
CA GLU A 166 -4.00 0.37 12.83
C GLU A 166 -3.35 0.78 11.50
N LEU A 167 -3.79 0.22 10.38
CA LEU A 167 -3.31 0.58 9.05
C LEU A 167 -3.53 2.08 8.76
N LYS A 168 -4.70 2.64 9.09
CA LYS A 168 -4.96 4.08 8.97
C LYS A 168 -4.02 4.92 9.83
N SER A 169 -3.74 4.49 11.06
CA SER A 169 -2.78 5.15 11.94
C SER A 169 -1.37 5.12 11.35
N ARG A 170 -0.96 3.98 10.79
CA ARG A 170 0.34 3.80 10.16
C ARG A 170 0.51 4.64 8.89
N ILE A 171 -0.51 4.66 8.03
CA ILE A 171 -0.56 5.52 6.84
C ILE A 171 -0.34 6.98 7.24
N ARG A 172 -1.06 7.46 8.27
CA ARG A 172 -0.89 8.82 8.76
C ARG A 172 0.53 9.10 9.22
N ALA A 173 1.11 8.21 10.03
CA ALA A 173 2.45 8.36 10.57
C ALA A 173 3.51 8.43 9.45
N LEU A 174 3.42 7.53 8.46
CA LEU A 174 4.36 7.50 7.34
C LEU A 174 4.26 8.76 6.47
N ILE A 175 3.04 9.24 6.17
CA ILE A 175 2.84 10.47 5.38
C ILE A 175 3.33 11.71 6.14
N GLN A 176 3.22 11.73 7.46
CA GLN A 176 3.70 12.85 8.29
C GLN A 176 5.20 12.78 8.59
N GLY A 177 5.90 11.73 8.16
CA GLY A 177 7.30 11.50 8.48
C GLY A 177 7.55 11.20 9.97
N THR A 178 6.49 10.90 10.72
CA THR A 178 6.58 10.49 12.11
C THR A 178 6.79 8.97 12.18
N ARG A 179 7.90 8.56 12.79
CA ARG A 179 8.18 7.13 12.99
C ARG A 179 7.60 6.71 14.34
N PRO A 180 6.65 5.78 14.39
CA PRO A 180 6.17 5.24 15.66
C PRO A 180 7.29 4.53 16.41
N ALA A 181 7.27 4.60 17.73
CA ALA A 181 8.19 3.84 18.59
C ALA A 181 7.99 2.33 18.33
N GLY A 182 9.08 1.62 18.01
CA GLY A 182 9.04 0.19 17.74
C GLY A 182 9.08 -0.20 16.26
N ASP A 183 9.10 0.75 15.33
CA ASP A 183 9.32 0.44 13.91
C ASP A 183 10.72 -0.16 13.69
N PRO A 184 10.81 -1.31 12.98
CA PRO A 184 12.10 -1.88 12.65
C PRO A 184 12.89 -0.88 11.79
N ARG A 185 14.16 -0.73 12.11
CA ARG A 185 15.07 -0.04 11.17
C ARG A 185 15.19 -0.94 9.95
N PRO A 186 15.15 -0.40 8.71
CA PRO A 186 15.49 -1.19 7.54
C PRO A 186 16.83 -1.86 7.83
N ALA A 187 16.90 -3.16 7.68
CA ALA A 187 18.16 -3.89 7.72
C ALA A 187 19.04 -3.25 6.64
N GLY A 188 20.07 -2.49 7.05
CA GLY A 188 20.75 -1.54 6.20
C GLY A 188 21.20 -2.11 4.87
N CYS A 189 20.89 -1.42 3.79
CA CYS A 189 21.91 -1.23 2.78
C CYS A 189 23.05 -0.47 3.47
N PRO A 190 24.28 -1.01 3.54
CA PRO A 190 25.41 -0.26 4.10
C PRO A 190 25.66 0.93 3.17
N GLY A 191 25.28 2.12 3.59
CA GLY A 191 25.64 3.34 2.91
C GLY A 191 24.55 4.33 2.52
N SER A 192 23.26 4.06 2.75
CA SER A 192 22.23 5.08 2.51
C SER A 192 21.62 5.56 3.82
N GLY A 193 22.16 6.65 4.35
CA GLY A 193 21.41 7.50 5.26
C GLY A 193 20.21 8.05 4.53
N LEU A 194 19.05 7.43 4.68
CA LEU A 194 17.77 7.98 4.27
C LEU A 194 17.46 9.17 5.18
N VAL A 195 18.09 10.30 4.85
CA VAL A 195 17.63 11.61 5.25
C VAL A 195 16.44 11.93 4.34
N PHE A 196 15.24 11.97 4.89
CA PHE A 196 14.10 12.61 4.23
C PHE A 196 14.36 14.12 4.18
N GLY A 197 15.04 14.57 3.14
CA GLY A 197 15.35 15.98 2.90
C GLY A 197 16.06 16.08 1.56
N THR A 198 15.33 16.59 0.59
CA THR A 198 15.75 17.27 -0.66
C THR A 198 17.15 16.98 -1.19
N SER A 199 17.19 16.64 -2.48
CA SER A 199 18.31 16.63 -3.43
C SER A 199 19.26 15.44 -3.38
N ALA A 200 19.10 14.58 -4.39
CA ALA A 200 20.14 13.66 -4.84
C ALA A 200 21.27 14.42 -5.51
N PRO A 201 22.50 13.94 -5.39
CA PRO A 201 23.38 13.89 -6.55
C PRO A 201 24.02 12.53 -6.72
N GLY A 202 23.92 12.02 -7.97
CA GLY A 202 24.97 11.29 -8.66
C GLY A 202 25.50 10.00 -8.04
N CYS A 203 25.03 8.83 -8.52
CA CYS A 203 25.86 7.63 -8.55
C CYS A 203 26.87 7.76 -9.69
N PRO A 204 28.21 7.66 -9.45
CA PRO A 204 29.16 7.37 -10.50
C PRO A 204 29.17 5.85 -10.75
N GLY A 205 29.24 5.49 -12.04
CA GLY A 205 29.08 4.15 -12.55
C GLY A 205 30.14 3.12 -12.10
N LEU A 206 29.73 1.90 -12.22
CA LEU A 206 30.50 0.75 -12.76
C LEU A 206 29.53 -0.10 -13.56
#